data_5e2740640546f81a311b606619cc4b60
#
_entry.id   5e2740640546f81a311b606619cc4b60
#
_cell.length_a   1.000
_cell.length_b   1.000
_cell.length_c   1.000
_cell.angle_alpha   90.00
_cell.angle_beta   90.00
_cell.angle_gamma   90.00
#
_symmetry.space_group_name_H-M   'P 1'
#
loop_
_entity.id
_entity.type
_entity.pdbx_description
1 polymer ?
#
loop_
_entity_poly.entity_id
_entity_poly.type
_entity_poly.pdbx_seq_one_letter_code
_entity_poly.pdbx_strand_id
1 'polypeptide(L)'
;MVCYNTSCNSYQKWFIGNDIRNLLLQDENIKAQVGDNIYPLVATEKTDGDFIVYMREKYSKLATKMGVYEDECQVGIIAVSDNYDNAVSLASKIDNALTGNHILQDKTRIHIDLADSSESFEDNKYIETLLFTIK
;
A
#
# COMPACT_ATOMS: atom_id res chain seq x y z
N MET A 1 -8.53 -22.75 -17.59
CA MET A 1 -8.36 -22.29 -17.57
C MET A 1 -8.56 -21.82 -17.68
N VAL A 2 -8.65 -21.77 -17.63
CA VAL A 2 -8.58 -21.23 -17.71
C VAL A 2 -8.67 -20.38 -17.72
N CYS A 3 -8.67 -20.26 -17.69
CA CYS A 3 -8.56 -19.48 -17.72
C CYS A 3 -8.23 -19.28 -17.78
N TYR A 4 -8.12 -19.70 -18.02
CA TYR A 4 -7.53 -19.55 -18.17
C TYR A 4 -7.28 -18.78 -18.49
N ASN A 5 -7.27 -18.75 -18.79
CA ASN A 5 -6.98 -17.97 -19.00
C ASN A 5 -7.06 -16.91 -18.96
N THR A 6 -6.82 -16.66 -19.14
CA THR A 6 -6.87 -15.83 -18.96
C THR A 6 -7.43 -15.17 -18.71
N SER A 7 -7.58 -14.98 -19.15
CA SER A 7 -8.35 -14.35 -18.63
C SER A 7 -9.15 -14.77 -17.80
N CYS A 8 -9.40 -15.54 -18.21
CA CYS A 8 -9.93 -16.14 -17.07
C CYS A 8 -9.20 -15.83 -15.84
N ASN A 9 -8.20 -15.18 -15.96
CA ASN A 9 -7.40 -14.82 -14.80
C ASN A 9 -7.82 -13.47 -14.33
N SER A 10 -8.83 -13.48 -13.49
CA SER A 10 -9.03 -12.33 -12.68
C SER A 10 -7.73 -12.07 -11.92
N TYR A 11 -7.32 -10.84 -11.85
CA TYR A 11 -6.18 -10.40 -11.08
C TYR A 11 -6.32 -10.87 -9.64
N GLN A 12 -5.28 -11.48 -9.12
CA GLN A 12 -5.24 -11.90 -7.73
C GLN A 12 -4.31 -11.02 -6.93
N LYS A 13 -4.78 -10.54 -5.81
CA LYS A 13 -4.10 -9.52 -5.01
C LYS A 13 -3.05 -10.08 -4.03
N TRP A 14 -2.52 -11.27 -4.32
CA TRP A 14 -1.44 -11.84 -3.51
C TRP A 14 -0.19 -10.96 -3.51
N PHE A 15 0.10 -10.36 -4.67
CA PHE A 15 1.29 -9.54 -4.85
C PHE A 15 0.98 -8.05 -4.79
N ILE A 16 -0.13 -7.66 -4.18
CA ILE A 16 -0.52 -6.25 -4.12
C ILE A 16 0.55 -5.37 -3.45
N GLY A 17 1.30 -5.94 -2.52
CA GLY A 17 2.39 -5.21 -1.87
C GLY A 17 3.43 -4.72 -2.86
N ASN A 18 3.80 -5.56 -3.83
CA ASN A 18 4.75 -5.17 -4.88
C ASN A 18 4.20 -4.04 -5.74
N ASP A 19 2.91 -4.10 -6.06
CA ASP A 19 2.26 -3.07 -6.86
C ASP A 19 2.21 -1.74 -6.09
N ILE A 20 1.90 -1.79 -4.82
CA ILE A 20 1.89 -0.60 -3.96
C ILE A 20 3.30 0.00 -3.86
N ARG A 21 4.31 -0.83 -3.66
CA ARG A 21 5.70 -0.36 -3.61
C ARG A 21 6.09 0.34 -4.91
N ASN A 22 5.71 -0.25 -6.05
CA ASN A 22 6.00 0.34 -7.35
C ASN A 22 5.31 1.70 -7.53
N LEU A 23 4.05 1.82 -7.10
CA LEU A 23 3.33 3.09 -7.15
C LEU A 23 4.01 4.15 -6.27
N LEU A 24 4.47 3.77 -5.09
CA LEU A 24 5.17 4.69 -4.19
C LEU A 24 6.52 5.13 -4.78
N LEU A 25 7.25 4.21 -5.39
CA LEU A 25 8.55 4.52 -6.01
C LEU A 25 8.42 5.41 -7.24
N GLN A 26 7.28 5.40 -7.90
CA GLN A 26 7.02 6.27 -9.05
C GLN A 26 6.74 7.72 -8.66
N ASP A 27 6.38 7.96 -7.41
CA ASP A 27 6.11 9.31 -6.93
C ASP A 27 7.43 9.98 -6.55
N GLU A 28 7.77 11.05 -7.26
CA GLU A 28 9.03 11.76 -7.07
C GLU A 28 9.13 12.42 -5.70
N ASN A 29 8.02 12.89 -5.16
CA ASN A 29 8.02 13.56 -3.86
C ASN A 29 8.29 12.55 -2.73
N ILE A 30 7.72 11.36 -2.83
CA ILE A 30 7.98 10.28 -1.87
C ILE A 30 9.42 9.83 -1.99
N LYS A 31 9.87 9.61 -3.21
CA LYS A 31 11.24 9.15 -3.46
C LYS A 31 12.27 10.15 -2.98
N ALA A 32 11.99 11.44 -3.13
CA ALA A 32 12.88 12.50 -2.64
C ALA A 32 13.02 12.47 -1.12
N GLN A 33 11.97 12.05 -0.41
CA GLN A 33 11.99 12.03 1.06
C GLN A 33 12.56 10.73 1.62
N VAL A 34 12.19 9.57 1.08
CA VAL A 34 12.56 8.27 1.65
C VAL A 34 13.57 7.50 0.79
N GLY A 35 13.81 7.92 -0.47
CA GLY A 35 14.66 7.17 -1.38
C GLY A 35 14.09 5.79 -1.62
N ASP A 36 14.90 4.76 -1.39
CA ASP A 36 14.49 3.36 -1.54
C ASP A 36 14.09 2.72 -0.20
N ASN A 37 13.93 3.52 0.85
CA ASN A 37 13.60 3.02 2.18
C ASN A 37 12.12 2.70 2.31
N ILE A 38 11.66 1.75 1.52
CA ILE A 38 10.28 1.25 1.50
C ILE A 38 10.36 -0.26 1.66
N TYR A 39 9.92 -0.77 2.82
CA TYR A 39 10.16 -2.15 3.24
C TYR A 39 8.86 -2.91 3.43
N PRO A 40 8.81 -4.20 3.03
CA PRO A 40 7.68 -5.05 3.37
C PRO A 40 7.78 -5.53 4.82
N LEU A 41 6.70 -5.42 5.55
CA LEU A 41 6.47 -5.94 6.90
C LEU A 41 7.34 -5.31 7.99
N VAL A 42 8.65 -5.28 7.82
CA VAL A 42 9.57 -4.72 8.84
C VAL A 42 10.66 -3.91 8.16
N ALA A 43 11.05 -2.82 8.81
CA ALA A 43 12.22 -2.06 8.38
C ALA A 43 13.49 -2.74 8.85
N THR A 44 14.60 -2.51 8.14
CA THR A 44 15.89 -2.99 8.60
C THR A 44 16.30 -2.25 9.89
N GLU A 45 17.05 -2.93 10.76
CA GLU A 45 17.42 -2.38 12.07
C GLU A 45 18.21 -1.07 12.00
N LYS A 46 18.91 -0.86 10.91
CA LYS A 46 19.79 0.30 10.74
C LYS A 46 19.21 1.37 9.84
N THR A 47 17.89 1.40 9.68
CA THR A 47 17.25 2.42 8.84
C THR A 47 17.32 3.77 9.55
N ASP A 48 18.03 4.71 8.94
CA ASP A 48 18.10 6.08 9.39
C ASP A 48 17.23 6.96 8.51
N GLY A 49 16.68 8.02 9.09
CA GLY A 49 15.85 8.97 8.38
C GLY A 49 14.43 8.46 8.21
N ASP A 50 13.75 9.04 7.24
CA ASP A 50 12.35 8.72 6.98
C ASP A 50 12.24 7.42 6.17
N PHE A 51 11.26 6.60 6.49
CA PHE A 51 11.03 5.36 5.77
C PHE A 51 9.57 4.96 5.78
N ILE A 52 9.23 4.01 4.92
CA ILE A 52 7.87 3.48 4.78
C ILE A 52 7.93 1.98 4.97
N VAL A 53 6.95 1.44 5.69
CA VAL A 53 6.72 -0.01 5.79
C VAL A 53 5.33 -0.28 5.22
N TYR A 54 5.21 -1.32 4.42
CA TYR A 54 3.92 -1.71 3.85
C TYR A 54 3.65 -3.18 4.14
N MET A 55 2.35 -3.50 4.26
CA MET A 55 1.94 -4.87 4.51
C MET A 55 0.53 -5.10 4.00
N ARG A 56 0.27 -6.32 3.56
CA ARG A 56 -1.10 -6.71 3.20
C ARG A 56 -1.79 -7.11 4.49
N GLU A 57 -2.75 -6.28 4.91
CA GLU A 57 -3.48 -6.51 6.15
C GLU A 57 -4.55 -7.58 6.00
N LYS A 58 -5.19 -7.62 4.84
CA LYS A 58 -6.29 -8.54 4.60
C LYS A 58 -6.41 -8.84 3.11
N TYR A 59 -6.62 -10.09 2.78
CA TYR A 59 -7.04 -10.49 1.45
C TYR A 59 -7.91 -11.73 1.59
N SER A 60 -9.20 -11.60 1.28
CA SER A 60 -10.15 -12.71 1.35
C SER A 60 -11.07 -12.66 0.15
N LYS A 61 -11.62 -13.81 -0.19
CA LYS A 61 -12.57 -13.97 -1.29
C LYS A 61 -13.91 -14.38 -0.72
N LEU A 62 -14.97 -13.70 -1.18
CA LEU A 62 -16.32 -13.96 -0.75
C LEU A 62 -17.10 -14.54 -1.93
N ALA A 63 -17.73 -15.69 -1.73
CA ALA A 63 -18.63 -16.28 -2.71
C ALA A 63 -20.01 -15.68 -2.53
N THR A 64 -20.61 -15.18 -3.60
CA THR A 64 -21.99 -14.70 -3.57
C THR A 64 -22.94 -15.82 -3.95
N LYS A 65 -24.24 -15.61 -3.70
CA LYS A 65 -25.27 -16.59 -4.07
C LYS A 65 -25.33 -16.86 -5.57
N MET A 66 -24.80 -15.94 -6.36
CA MET A 66 -24.78 -16.07 -7.82
C MET A 66 -23.53 -16.78 -8.33
N GLY A 67 -22.69 -17.28 -7.44
CA GLY A 67 -21.43 -17.90 -7.82
C GLY A 67 -20.33 -16.94 -8.22
N VAL A 68 -20.57 -15.65 -8.06
CA VAL A 68 -19.57 -14.61 -8.33
C VAL A 68 -18.74 -14.39 -7.07
N TYR A 69 -17.43 -14.28 -7.24
CA TYR A 69 -16.52 -14.01 -6.12
C TYR A 69 -16.24 -12.53 -6.04
N GLU A 70 -16.41 -11.98 -4.85
CA GLU A 70 -15.90 -10.67 -4.51
C GLU A 70 -14.69 -10.86 -3.62
N ASP A 71 -13.71 -10.00 -3.72
CA ASP A 71 -12.60 -10.04 -2.81
C ASP A 71 -12.55 -8.79 -1.94
N GLU A 72 -11.94 -8.94 -0.78
CA GLU A 72 -11.59 -7.83 0.08
C GLU A 72 -10.09 -7.81 0.22
N CYS A 73 -9.50 -6.65 -0.02
CA CYS A 73 -8.07 -6.47 0.14
C CYS A 73 -7.80 -5.16 0.85
N GLN A 74 -6.98 -5.22 1.89
CA GLN A 74 -6.54 -4.04 2.63
C GLN A 74 -5.03 -4.07 2.76
N VAL A 75 -4.43 -2.91 2.57
CA VAL A 75 -2.97 -2.73 2.68
C VAL A 75 -2.72 -1.66 3.73
N GLY A 76 -1.85 -1.98 4.69
CA GLY A 76 -1.38 -1.04 5.68
C GLY A 76 -0.08 -0.39 5.23
N ILE A 77 0.00 0.91 5.39
CA ILE A 77 1.20 1.68 5.10
C ILE A 77 1.56 2.45 6.35
N ILE A 78 2.82 2.33 6.75
CA ILE A 78 3.33 3.01 7.93
C ILE A 78 4.44 3.96 7.48
N ALA A 79 4.21 5.26 7.73
CA ALA A 79 5.20 6.30 7.46
C ALA A 79 5.89 6.67 8.77
N VAL A 80 7.20 6.64 8.79
CA VAL A 80 8.00 6.85 10.00
C VAL A 80 9.00 7.97 9.78
N SER A 81 9.10 8.89 10.73
CA SER A 81 10.07 9.98 10.69
C SER A 81 10.49 10.38 12.10
N ASP A 82 11.66 10.96 12.21
CA ASP A 82 12.16 11.56 13.46
C ASP A 82 11.46 12.89 13.77
N ASN A 83 10.76 13.46 12.82
CA ASN A 83 10.10 14.77 12.92
C ASN A 83 8.61 14.61 12.61
N TYR A 84 7.77 15.15 13.49
CA TYR A 84 6.31 15.02 13.35
C TYR A 84 5.80 15.57 12.02
N ASP A 85 6.23 16.79 11.66
CA ASP A 85 5.76 17.42 10.42
C ASP A 85 6.17 16.61 9.18
N ASN A 86 7.37 16.02 9.22
CA ASN A 86 7.83 15.15 8.13
C ASN A 86 7.01 13.87 8.04
N ALA A 87 6.63 13.29 9.19
CA ALA A 87 5.78 12.10 9.20
C ALA A 87 4.41 12.39 8.59
N VAL A 88 3.79 13.49 9.00
CA VAL A 88 2.48 13.92 8.49
C VAL A 88 2.58 14.24 6.99
N SER A 89 3.63 14.95 6.59
CA SER A 89 3.88 15.27 5.18
C SER A 89 4.03 14.01 4.33
N LEU A 90 4.79 13.03 4.83
CA LEU A 90 4.98 11.76 4.14
C LEU A 90 3.66 11.00 4.00
N ALA A 91 2.85 10.96 5.08
CA ALA A 91 1.53 10.33 5.03
C ALA A 91 0.63 10.98 3.99
N SER A 92 0.64 12.32 3.93
CA SER A 92 -0.13 13.07 2.93
C SER A 92 0.31 12.73 1.51
N LYS A 93 1.62 12.62 1.27
CA LYS A 93 2.16 12.24 -0.03
C LYS A 93 1.75 10.83 -0.42
N ILE A 94 1.75 9.91 0.53
CA ILE A 94 1.32 8.53 0.31
C ILE A 94 -0.16 8.49 -0.07
N ASP A 95 -1.00 9.20 0.67
CA ASP A 95 -2.43 9.27 0.37
C ASP A 95 -2.66 9.81 -1.04
N ASN A 96 -2.00 10.91 -1.40
CA ASN A 96 -2.13 11.51 -2.73
C ASN A 96 -1.62 10.60 -3.84
N ALA A 97 -0.59 9.81 -3.59
CA ALA A 97 -0.01 8.90 -4.59
C ALA A 97 -0.86 7.66 -4.80
N LEU A 98 -1.51 7.15 -3.76
CA LEU A 98 -2.21 5.87 -3.81
C LEU A 98 -3.71 5.99 -4.04
N THR A 99 -4.36 7.00 -3.45
CA THR A 99 -5.82 7.13 -3.57
C THR A 99 -6.23 7.41 -5.00
N GLY A 100 -7.21 6.65 -5.50
CA GLY A 100 -7.76 6.83 -6.84
C GLY A 100 -7.64 5.57 -7.69
N ASN A 101 -7.78 5.77 -8.99
CA ASN A 101 -7.73 4.69 -9.98
C ASN A 101 -6.32 4.50 -10.51
N HIS A 102 -5.89 3.25 -10.60
CA HIS A 102 -4.57 2.91 -11.11
C HIS A 102 -4.64 1.80 -12.13
N ILE A 103 -3.73 1.84 -13.09
CA ILE A 103 -3.53 0.78 -14.06
C ILE A 103 -2.16 0.17 -13.76
N LEU A 104 -2.13 -1.10 -13.39
CA LEU A 104 -0.92 -1.81 -13.05
C LEU A 104 -0.14 -2.22 -14.31
N GLN A 105 1.07 -2.70 -14.13
CA GLN A 105 1.95 -3.09 -15.26
C GLN A 105 1.33 -4.16 -16.14
N ASP A 106 0.58 -5.08 -15.56
CA ASP A 106 -0.14 -6.11 -16.29
C ASP A 106 -1.47 -5.61 -16.88
N LYS A 107 -1.70 -4.30 -16.84
CA LYS A 107 -2.91 -3.61 -17.31
C LYS A 107 -4.14 -3.86 -16.47
N THR A 108 -4.01 -4.47 -15.33
CA THR A 108 -5.10 -4.61 -14.36
C THR A 108 -5.45 -3.23 -13.81
N ARG A 109 -6.74 -2.96 -13.67
CA ARG A 109 -7.24 -1.71 -13.11
C ARG A 109 -7.64 -1.95 -11.67
N ILE A 110 -7.16 -1.08 -10.79
CA ILE A 110 -7.54 -1.12 -9.39
C ILE A 110 -7.97 0.27 -8.93
N HIS A 111 -8.74 0.29 -7.86
CA HIS A 111 -9.15 1.52 -7.21
C HIS A 111 -8.73 1.44 -5.74
N ILE A 112 -8.09 2.48 -5.25
CA ILE A 112 -7.56 2.52 -3.89
C ILE A 112 -8.23 3.65 -3.13
N ASP A 113 -8.78 3.34 -1.97
CA ASP A 113 -9.38 4.32 -1.07
C ASP A 113 -8.70 4.26 0.29
N LEU A 114 -8.52 5.42 0.90
CA LEU A 114 -8.07 5.48 2.28
C LEU A 114 -9.24 5.10 3.20
N ALA A 115 -9.08 4.02 3.94
CA ALA A 115 -10.12 3.51 4.83
C ALA A 115 -9.98 4.06 6.25
N ASP A 116 -8.74 4.24 6.72
CA ASP A 116 -8.49 4.70 8.08
C ASP A 116 -7.06 5.22 8.20
N SER A 117 -6.82 6.01 9.23
CA SER A 117 -5.48 6.47 9.55
C SER A 117 -5.37 6.73 11.06
N SER A 118 -4.16 6.60 11.58
CA SER A 118 -3.90 6.89 12.99
C SER A 118 -2.45 7.35 13.16
N GLU A 119 -2.17 7.93 14.31
CA GLU A 119 -0.85 8.42 14.67
C GLU A 119 -0.36 7.76 15.94
N SER A 120 0.95 7.56 16.04
CA SER A 120 1.56 7.10 17.28
C SER A 120 3.00 7.60 17.36
N PHE A 121 3.60 7.43 18.54
CA PHE A 121 4.99 7.76 18.78
C PHE A 121 5.62 6.61 19.57
N GLU A 122 6.61 5.96 18.96
CA GLU A 122 7.29 4.81 19.56
C GLU A 122 8.77 4.86 19.20
N ASP A 123 9.61 4.46 20.13
CA ASP A 123 11.09 4.38 19.92
C ASP A 123 11.68 5.67 19.38
N ASN A 124 11.19 6.80 19.89
CA ASN A 124 11.61 8.14 19.47
C ASN A 124 11.31 8.47 18.02
N LYS A 125 10.32 7.79 17.44
CA LYS A 125 9.86 8.01 16.06
C LYS A 125 8.40 8.39 16.03
N TYR A 126 8.05 9.29 15.12
CA TYR A 126 6.65 9.63 14.82
C TYR A 126 6.16 8.70 13.73
N ILE A 127 5.02 8.09 13.97
CA ILE A 127 4.47 7.04 13.12
C ILE A 127 3.08 7.43 12.65
N GLU A 128 2.88 7.47 11.34
CA GLU A 128 1.57 7.66 10.71
C GLU A 128 1.17 6.33 10.06
N THR A 129 0.05 5.79 10.48
CA THR A 129 -0.45 4.52 9.96
C THR A 129 -1.64 4.78 9.08
N LEU A 130 -1.60 4.27 7.83
CA LEU A 130 -2.68 4.43 6.87
C LEU A 130 -3.18 3.05 6.47
N LEU A 131 -4.48 2.91 6.38
CA LEU A 131 -5.11 1.68 5.92
C LEU A 131 -5.86 1.98 4.62
N PHE A 132 -5.50 1.27 3.57
CA PHE A 132 -6.12 1.44 2.25
C PHE A 132 -6.92 0.20 1.88
N THR A 133 -8.06 0.43 1.25
CA THR A 133 -8.89 -0.63 0.67
C THR A 133 -8.63 -0.66 -0.83
N ILE A 134 -8.35 -1.85 -1.35
CA ILE A 134 -8.05 -2.06 -2.77
C ILE A 134 -9.23 -2.79 -3.41
N LYS A 135 -9.73 -2.23 -4.48
CA LYS A 135 -10.86 -2.81 -5.21
C LYS A 135 -10.52 -3.16 -6.65
#